data_df2ecc0bc759df908d1a4f1c895e9f43
#
_entry.id   df2ecc0bc759df908d1a4f1c895e9f43
#
_cell.length_a   1.000
_cell.length_b   1.000
_cell.length_c   1.000
_cell.angle_alpha   90.00
_cell.angle_beta   90.00
_cell.angle_gamma   90.00
#
_symmetry.space_group_name_H-M   'P 1'
#
loop_
_entity.id
_entity.type
_entity.pdbx_description
1 polymer ?
#
loop_
_entity_poly.entity_id
_entity_poly.type
_entity_poly.pdbx_seq_one_letter_code
_entity_poly.pdbx_strand_id
1 'polypeptide(L)'
;MTQHVPEWLRTARSKWQYRGQERPPFAEKPSPGQESVWDYPRPPRLMSDHRRVVVRIREKVLADSCSAFRFLETASPPTFYLPPSDVDVSALVLTCASSLCEWKGTAQYWMLAEGQKEAEPVAWTYPHPYPGFESIAGYFSFYPGRVECYVNDERVRPQPGGFYGGWVTREIVGPFKGPMGTGGW
;
A
#
# COMPACT_ATOMS: atom_id res chain seq x y z
N MET A 1 2.48 -11.50 18.62
CA MET A 1 1.80 -10.63 19.62
C MET A 1 1.24 -9.43 18.90
N THR A 2 -0.06 -9.17 18.97
CA THR A 2 -0.70 -7.99 18.38
C THR A 2 -0.30 -6.73 19.16
N GLN A 3 0.11 -5.67 18.46
CA GLN A 3 0.46 -4.41 19.12
C GLN A 3 -0.80 -3.74 19.68
N HIS A 4 -0.72 -3.24 20.91
CA HIS A 4 -1.78 -2.42 21.50
C HIS A 4 -1.82 -1.05 20.79
N VAL A 5 -3.02 -0.59 20.41
CA VAL A 5 -3.21 0.73 19.80
C VAL A 5 -3.19 1.81 20.90
N PRO A 6 -2.21 2.72 20.92
CA PRO A 6 -2.13 3.79 21.93
C PRO A 6 -3.32 4.76 21.82
N GLU A 7 -3.70 5.38 22.96
CA GLU A 7 -4.82 6.31 23.05
C GLU A 7 -4.68 7.51 22.11
N TRP A 8 -3.49 8.11 22.05
CA TRP A 8 -3.23 9.25 21.16
C TRP A 8 -3.47 8.90 19.68
N LEU A 9 -3.25 7.64 19.30
CA LEU A 9 -3.46 7.17 17.93
C LEU A 9 -4.95 7.00 17.61
N ARG A 10 -5.75 6.58 18.58
CA ARG A 10 -7.21 6.55 18.45
C ARG A 10 -7.75 7.95 18.21
N THR A 11 -7.25 8.93 18.96
CA THR A 11 -7.58 10.35 18.77
C THR A 11 -7.15 10.85 17.38
N ALA A 12 -5.95 10.48 16.90
CA ALA A 12 -5.51 10.82 15.55
C ALA A 12 -6.44 10.25 14.47
N ARG A 13 -6.84 8.99 14.61
CA ARG A 13 -7.80 8.32 13.69
C ARG A 13 -9.17 8.98 13.64
N SER A 14 -9.63 9.63 14.72
CA SER A 14 -10.94 10.27 14.76
C SER A 14 -11.02 11.57 13.96
N LYS A 15 -9.89 12.20 13.63
CA LYS A 15 -9.81 13.52 12.99
C LYS A 15 -10.01 13.52 11.48
N TRP A 16 -10.03 12.35 10.83
CA TRP A 16 -10.20 12.26 9.39
C TRP A 16 -11.58 12.75 8.95
N GLN A 17 -11.60 13.72 8.03
CA GLN A 17 -12.81 14.31 7.48
C GLN A 17 -13.55 13.32 6.56
N TYR A 18 -12.81 12.66 5.66
CA TYR A 18 -13.39 11.75 4.67
C TYR A 18 -13.25 10.30 5.12
N ARG A 19 -14.33 9.54 5.03
CA ARG A 19 -14.44 8.16 5.54
C ARG A 19 -15.14 7.20 4.57
N GLY A 20 -15.32 7.62 3.31
CA GLY A 20 -15.95 6.81 2.28
C GLY A 20 -17.50 6.78 2.33
N GLN A 21 -18.15 7.62 3.18
CA GLN A 21 -19.61 7.71 3.19
C GLN A 21 -20.14 8.57 2.06
N GLU A 22 -19.44 9.67 1.77
CA GLU A 22 -19.81 10.60 0.72
C GLU A 22 -18.56 10.99 -0.08
N ARG A 23 -18.70 11.06 -1.39
CA ARG A 23 -17.64 11.58 -2.26
C ARG A 23 -17.58 13.10 -2.15
N PRO A 24 -16.42 13.71 -1.96
CA PRO A 24 -16.30 15.15 -2.04
C PRO A 24 -16.63 15.65 -3.46
N PRO A 25 -17.04 16.92 -3.61
CA PRO A 25 -17.43 17.47 -4.93
C PRO A 25 -16.32 17.42 -6.00
N PHE A 26 -15.06 17.35 -5.57
CA PHE A 26 -13.91 17.25 -6.47
C PHE A 26 -13.53 15.80 -6.84
N ALA A 27 -14.21 14.79 -6.27
CA ALA A 27 -13.94 13.39 -6.60
C ALA A 27 -14.32 13.08 -8.05
N GLU A 28 -13.44 12.36 -8.74
CA GLU A 28 -13.72 11.89 -10.09
C GLU A 28 -14.82 10.84 -10.06
N LYS A 29 -15.77 10.96 -11.01
CA LYS A 29 -16.85 9.99 -11.15
C LYS A 29 -16.31 8.73 -11.84
N PRO A 30 -16.39 7.54 -11.21
CA PRO A 30 -15.97 6.31 -11.85
C PRO A 30 -16.91 5.92 -13.02
N SER A 31 -16.32 5.43 -14.09
CA SER A 31 -17.03 4.75 -15.17
C SER A 31 -17.37 3.30 -14.79
N PRO A 32 -18.23 2.60 -15.53
CA PRO A 32 -18.45 1.18 -15.32
C PRO A 32 -17.15 0.39 -15.27
N GLY A 33 -16.95 -0.44 -14.26
CA GLY A 33 -15.73 -1.21 -14.01
C GLY A 33 -14.60 -0.45 -13.32
N GLN A 34 -14.82 0.81 -12.94
CA GLN A 34 -13.88 1.57 -12.13
C GLN A 34 -14.31 1.70 -10.68
N GLU A 35 -13.34 1.85 -9.79
CA GLU A 35 -13.52 2.13 -8.36
C GLU A 35 -13.03 3.55 -8.06
N SER A 36 -13.82 4.33 -7.30
CA SER A 36 -13.35 5.59 -6.75
C SER A 36 -12.68 5.35 -5.41
N VAL A 37 -11.48 5.89 -5.20
CA VAL A 37 -10.80 5.84 -3.89
C VAL A 37 -11.58 6.57 -2.79
N TRP A 38 -12.55 7.38 -3.17
CA TRP A 38 -13.41 8.12 -2.23
C TRP A 38 -14.55 7.27 -1.67
N ASP A 39 -14.79 6.06 -2.24
CA ASP A 39 -15.71 5.07 -1.71
C ASP A 39 -15.04 4.08 -0.74
N TYR A 40 -13.71 4.12 -0.64
CA TYR A 40 -12.98 3.25 0.27
C TYR A 40 -13.21 3.69 1.71
N PRO A 41 -13.32 2.72 2.65
CA PRO A 41 -13.68 3.04 4.03
C PRO A 41 -12.50 3.62 4.82
N ARG A 42 -12.84 4.32 5.89
CA ARG A 42 -11.95 4.68 6.98
C ARG A 42 -12.68 4.47 8.31
N PRO A 43 -12.29 3.52 9.16
CA PRO A 43 -11.05 2.70 9.12
C PRO A 43 -10.88 1.91 7.85
N PRO A 44 -9.63 1.76 7.38
CA PRO A 44 -9.33 1.00 6.17
C PRO A 44 -9.69 -0.48 6.29
N ARG A 45 -9.85 -1.12 5.15
CA ARG A 45 -10.23 -2.53 5.04
C ARG A 45 -9.21 -3.31 4.20
N LEU A 46 -8.97 -4.57 4.58
CA LEU A 46 -8.28 -5.55 3.74
C LEU A 46 -9.31 -6.31 2.89
N MET A 47 -8.98 -6.55 1.64
CA MET A 47 -9.73 -7.41 0.73
C MET A 47 -8.77 -8.36 0.02
N SER A 48 -9.12 -9.66 -0.02
CA SER A 48 -8.38 -10.64 -0.83
C SER A 48 -8.48 -10.26 -2.32
N ASP A 49 -7.37 -10.44 -3.02
CA ASP A 49 -7.28 -10.21 -4.46
C ASP A 49 -6.55 -11.41 -5.10
N HIS A 50 -7.21 -12.09 -6.02
CA HIS A 50 -6.72 -13.31 -6.66
C HIS A 50 -6.16 -13.06 -8.07
N ARG A 51 -6.11 -11.79 -8.48
CA ARG A 51 -5.44 -11.42 -9.73
C ARG A 51 -3.96 -11.71 -9.61
N ARG A 52 -3.35 -12.06 -10.72
CA ARG A 52 -1.90 -12.23 -10.74
C ARG A 52 -1.21 -10.89 -10.54
N VAL A 53 -0.38 -10.83 -9.53
CA VAL A 53 0.46 -9.67 -9.19
C VAL A 53 1.90 -10.05 -9.40
N VAL A 54 2.60 -9.30 -10.25
CA VAL A 54 4.03 -9.51 -10.52
C VAL A 54 4.80 -8.25 -10.15
N VAL A 55 5.90 -8.45 -9.42
CA VAL A 55 6.87 -7.38 -9.11
C VAL A 55 8.22 -7.79 -9.64
N ARG A 56 8.86 -6.89 -10.39
CA ARG A 56 10.18 -7.15 -10.96
C ARG A 56 11.04 -5.90 -11.01
N ILE A 57 12.34 -6.13 -11.12
CA ILE A 57 13.31 -5.10 -11.43
C ILE A 57 14.20 -5.59 -12.56
N ARG A 58 14.18 -4.87 -13.70
CA ARG A 58 14.82 -5.35 -14.94
C ARG A 58 14.29 -6.75 -15.30
N GLU A 59 15.19 -7.71 -15.50
CA GLU A 59 14.84 -9.10 -15.84
C GLU A 59 14.52 -9.98 -14.61
N LYS A 60 14.76 -9.47 -13.37
CA LYS A 60 14.57 -10.25 -12.15
C LYS A 60 13.16 -10.10 -11.62
N VAL A 61 12.46 -11.23 -11.43
CA VAL A 61 11.18 -11.28 -10.71
C VAL A 61 11.46 -11.28 -9.21
N LEU A 62 10.88 -10.33 -8.50
CA LEU A 62 10.93 -10.20 -7.04
C LEU A 62 9.72 -10.85 -6.36
N ALA A 63 8.58 -10.87 -7.03
CA ALA A 63 7.36 -11.53 -6.55
C ALA A 63 6.44 -11.90 -7.71
N ASP A 64 5.71 -13.02 -7.55
CA ASP A 64 4.64 -13.47 -8.46
C ASP A 64 3.58 -14.19 -7.63
N SER A 65 2.41 -13.59 -7.48
CA SER A 65 1.39 -14.05 -6.54
C SER A 65 -0.02 -13.91 -7.12
N CYS A 66 -0.89 -14.87 -6.76
CA CYS A 66 -2.35 -14.77 -6.95
C CYS A 66 -3.09 -14.75 -5.59
N SER A 67 -2.39 -14.43 -4.51
CA SER A 67 -2.90 -14.48 -3.13
C SER A 67 -2.63 -13.18 -2.39
N ALA A 68 -2.84 -12.05 -3.08
CA ALA A 68 -2.61 -10.73 -2.51
C ALA A 68 -3.77 -10.28 -1.61
N PHE A 69 -3.48 -9.34 -0.70
CA PHE A 69 -4.49 -8.49 -0.08
C PHE A 69 -4.37 -7.07 -0.63
N ARG A 70 -5.52 -6.45 -0.95
CA ARG A 70 -5.61 -5.01 -1.17
C ARG A 70 -5.96 -4.31 0.15
N PHE A 71 -5.19 -3.32 0.52
CA PHE A 71 -5.52 -2.40 1.59
C PHE A 71 -6.21 -1.18 0.97
N LEU A 72 -7.46 -0.96 1.38
CA LEU A 72 -8.34 0.09 0.84
C LEU A 72 -8.57 1.15 1.90
N GLU A 73 -8.11 2.36 1.61
CA GLU A 73 -8.28 3.54 2.46
C GLU A 73 -8.77 4.72 1.64
N THR A 74 -9.75 5.47 2.16
CA THR A 74 -10.27 6.70 1.55
C THR A 74 -9.16 7.59 1.03
N ALA A 75 -9.34 8.14 -0.16
CA ALA A 75 -8.43 9.04 -0.87
C ALA A 75 -7.12 8.43 -1.37
N SER A 76 -6.85 7.14 -1.11
CA SER A 76 -5.59 6.47 -1.50
C SER A 76 -5.85 5.34 -2.49
N PRO A 77 -5.03 5.20 -3.55
CA PRO A 77 -5.06 3.98 -4.36
C PRO A 77 -4.79 2.75 -3.50
N PRO A 78 -5.31 1.56 -3.88
CA PRO A 78 -5.03 0.34 -3.14
C PRO A 78 -3.53 0.10 -2.98
N THR A 79 -3.15 -0.45 -1.83
CA THR A 79 -1.81 -0.98 -1.61
C THR A 79 -1.91 -2.50 -1.62
N PHE A 80 -1.07 -3.18 -2.39
CA PHE A 80 -1.06 -4.63 -2.49
C PHE A 80 -0.05 -5.22 -1.52
N TYR A 81 -0.48 -6.23 -0.75
CA TYR A 81 0.32 -7.01 0.17
C TYR A 81 0.42 -8.44 -0.33
N LEU A 82 1.64 -8.93 -0.54
CA LEU A 82 1.96 -10.25 -1.10
C LEU A 82 2.51 -11.16 -0.01
N PRO A 83 2.09 -12.43 0.05
CA PRO A 83 2.59 -13.37 1.04
C PRO A 83 4.10 -13.60 0.85
N PRO A 84 4.87 -13.77 1.94
CA PRO A 84 6.32 -13.97 1.84
C PRO A 84 6.72 -15.24 1.08
N SER A 85 5.84 -16.23 0.97
CA SER A 85 6.04 -17.43 0.14
C SER A 85 6.19 -17.13 -1.34
N ASP A 86 5.60 -16.05 -1.82
CA ASP A 86 5.53 -15.67 -3.22
C ASP A 86 6.53 -14.54 -3.56
N VAL A 87 7.44 -14.23 -2.62
CA VAL A 87 8.45 -13.17 -2.73
C VAL A 87 9.85 -13.77 -2.66
N ASP A 88 10.73 -13.39 -3.56
CA ASP A 88 12.17 -13.68 -3.46
C ASP A 88 12.81 -12.81 -2.37
N VAL A 89 12.61 -13.24 -1.12
CA VAL A 89 13.15 -12.54 0.06
C VAL A 89 14.68 -12.50 0.04
N SER A 90 15.34 -13.46 -0.64
CA SER A 90 16.80 -13.48 -0.76
C SER A 90 17.36 -12.30 -1.56
N ALA A 91 16.51 -11.69 -2.41
CA ALA A 91 16.85 -10.49 -3.17
C ALA A 91 16.72 -9.20 -2.36
N LEU A 92 16.25 -9.27 -1.12
CA LEU A 92 15.93 -8.13 -0.27
C LEU A 92 16.76 -8.13 1.01
N VAL A 93 17.11 -6.94 1.50
CA VAL A 93 17.80 -6.73 2.78
C VAL A 93 16.98 -5.79 3.64
N LEU A 94 16.73 -6.23 4.88
CA LEU A 94 16.06 -5.41 5.89
C LEU A 94 16.94 -4.22 6.27
N THR A 95 16.35 -3.03 6.30
CA THR A 95 17.01 -1.81 6.75
C THR A 95 16.76 -1.55 8.24
N CYS A 96 17.49 -0.60 8.84
CA CYS A 96 17.18 -0.10 10.18
C CYS A 96 16.07 0.95 10.21
N ALA A 97 15.57 1.38 9.04
CA ALA A 97 14.51 2.39 8.94
C ALA A 97 13.15 1.79 9.31
N SER A 98 12.35 2.59 9.97
CA SER A 98 10.95 2.26 10.29
C SER A 98 10.07 3.51 10.23
N SER A 99 8.77 3.30 10.09
CA SER A 99 7.77 4.36 10.24
C SER A 99 6.51 3.81 10.90
N LEU A 100 5.67 4.71 11.40
CA LEU A 100 4.41 4.35 12.02
C LEU A 100 3.25 4.69 11.10
N CYS A 101 2.47 3.66 10.74
CA CYS A 101 1.14 3.83 10.14
C CYS A 101 0.10 3.79 11.25
N GLU A 102 -0.77 4.78 11.30
CA GLU A 102 -1.82 4.87 12.33
C GLU A 102 -2.80 3.70 12.32
N TRP A 103 -2.97 3.04 11.16
CA TRP A 103 -3.87 1.90 11.00
C TRP A 103 -3.18 0.56 11.19
N LYS A 104 -2.00 0.38 10.59
CA LYS A 104 -1.31 -0.92 10.48
C LYS A 104 -0.21 -1.14 11.52
N GLY A 105 0.28 -0.08 12.17
CA GLY A 105 1.39 -0.19 13.12
C GLY A 105 2.73 0.17 12.53
N THR A 106 3.81 -0.40 13.08
CA THR A 106 5.18 -0.10 12.67
C THR A 106 5.57 -0.86 11.41
N ALA A 107 5.92 -0.12 10.36
CA ALA A 107 6.49 -0.67 9.14
C ALA A 107 8.00 -0.85 9.27
N GLN A 108 8.51 -1.90 8.64
CA GLN A 108 9.93 -2.14 8.38
C GLN A 108 10.18 -2.05 6.88
N TYR A 109 11.34 -1.52 6.48
CA TYR A 109 11.66 -1.26 5.10
C TYR A 109 12.75 -2.18 4.57
N TRP A 110 12.65 -2.52 3.27
CA TRP A 110 13.52 -3.45 2.58
C TRP A 110 14.13 -2.79 1.35
N MET A 111 15.44 -2.97 1.17
CA MET A 111 16.18 -2.57 -0.03
C MET A 111 16.53 -3.80 -0.85
N LEU A 112 16.97 -3.60 -2.09
CA LEU A 112 17.55 -4.67 -2.89
C LEU A 112 18.90 -5.09 -2.27
N ALA A 113 19.16 -6.41 -2.22
CA ALA A 113 20.41 -6.97 -1.75
C ALA A 113 21.59 -6.56 -2.66
N GLU A 114 21.34 -6.52 -3.98
CA GLU A 114 22.25 -6.01 -4.98
C GLU A 114 21.91 -4.55 -5.26
N GLY A 115 22.55 -3.61 -4.59
CA GLY A 115 22.28 -2.19 -4.78
C GLY A 115 23.35 -1.29 -4.18
N GLN A 116 23.37 -0.04 -4.58
CA GLN A 116 24.22 0.98 -4.00
C GLN A 116 23.76 1.29 -2.57
N LYS A 117 24.68 1.59 -1.66
CA LYS A 117 24.42 1.90 -0.23
C LYS A 117 23.43 3.04 0.01
N GLU A 118 23.11 3.82 -1.01
CA GLU A 118 22.20 4.98 -0.97
C GLU A 118 20.84 4.71 -1.65
N ALA A 119 20.55 3.44 -1.98
CA ALA A 119 19.28 3.11 -2.63
C ALA A 119 18.10 3.31 -1.67
N GLU A 120 17.01 3.87 -2.20
CA GLU A 120 15.75 3.96 -1.45
C GLU A 120 15.11 2.59 -1.24
N PRO A 121 14.39 2.37 -0.11
CA PRO A 121 13.67 1.13 0.11
C PRO A 121 12.69 0.83 -1.03
N VAL A 122 12.69 -0.41 -1.53
CA VAL A 122 11.79 -0.86 -2.61
C VAL A 122 10.51 -1.50 -2.09
N ALA A 123 10.53 -1.98 -0.83
CA ALA A 123 9.42 -2.65 -0.20
C ALA A 123 9.32 -2.34 1.29
N TRP A 124 8.18 -2.69 1.88
CA TRP A 124 7.96 -2.65 3.32
C TRP A 124 7.09 -3.82 3.77
N THR A 125 7.17 -4.12 5.08
CA THR A 125 6.35 -5.12 5.78
C THR A 125 5.84 -4.56 7.09
N TYR A 126 4.77 -5.17 7.62
CA TYR A 126 4.31 -4.97 9.00
C TYR A 126 4.45 -6.29 9.75
N PRO A 127 5.54 -6.53 10.51
CA PRO A 127 5.75 -7.81 11.20
C PRO A 127 4.74 -8.04 12.33
N HIS A 128 4.29 -6.95 12.96
CA HIS A 128 3.34 -6.98 14.08
C HIS A 128 2.24 -5.94 13.85
N PRO A 129 1.29 -6.17 12.94
CA PRO A 129 0.26 -5.19 12.65
C PRO A 129 -0.70 -5.01 13.83
N TYR A 130 -1.38 -3.85 13.85
CA TYR A 130 -2.46 -3.59 14.78
C TYR A 130 -3.66 -4.52 14.55
N PRO A 131 -4.53 -4.68 15.60
CA PRO A 131 -5.75 -5.48 15.49
C PRO A 131 -6.60 -5.10 14.28
N GLY A 132 -7.06 -6.12 13.54
CA GLY A 132 -7.81 -6.00 12.29
C GLY A 132 -6.96 -6.06 11.02
N PHE A 133 -5.62 -6.08 11.16
CA PHE A 133 -4.69 -6.19 10.03
C PHE A 133 -3.75 -7.39 10.13
N GLU A 134 -4.05 -8.36 11.00
CA GLU A 134 -3.21 -9.52 11.28
C GLU A 134 -2.95 -10.36 10.02
N SER A 135 -3.90 -10.38 9.08
CA SER A 135 -3.79 -11.14 7.82
C SER A 135 -2.62 -10.71 6.94
N ILE A 136 -2.08 -9.51 7.12
CA ILE A 136 -0.90 -9.03 6.38
C ILE A 136 0.38 -9.05 7.22
N ALA A 137 0.40 -9.74 8.36
CA ALA A 137 1.61 -9.86 9.16
C ALA A 137 2.76 -10.48 8.35
N GLY A 138 3.85 -9.74 8.18
CA GLY A 138 5.00 -10.15 7.38
C GLY A 138 4.81 -10.14 5.86
N TYR A 139 3.64 -9.78 5.35
CA TYR A 139 3.41 -9.61 3.92
C TYR A 139 4.19 -8.42 3.38
N PHE A 140 4.67 -8.56 2.15
CA PHE A 140 5.44 -7.53 1.46
C PHE A 140 4.55 -6.64 0.60
N SER A 141 4.80 -5.35 0.66
CA SER A 141 4.27 -4.39 -0.29
C SER A 141 5.43 -3.64 -0.95
N PHE A 142 5.25 -3.23 -2.22
CA PHE A 142 6.32 -2.66 -3.03
C PHE A 142 5.95 -1.27 -3.52
N TYR A 143 6.97 -0.42 -3.71
CA TYR A 143 6.82 0.92 -4.28
C TYR A 143 6.85 0.87 -5.82
N PRO A 144 5.71 1.10 -6.53
CA PRO A 144 5.69 1.01 -8.00
C PRO A 144 6.48 2.13 -8.70
N GLY A 145 6.94 3.14 -7.95
CA GLY A 145 7.87 4.15 -8.45
C GLY A 145 9.34 3.73 -8.40
N ARG A 146 9.66 2.59 -7.76
CA ARG A 146 11.04 2.11 -7.52
C ARG A 146 11.30 0.74 -8.15
N VAL A 147 10.26 -0.05 -8.30
CA VAL A 147 10.26 -1.35 -8.98
C VAL A 147 9.06 -1.43 -9.93
N GLU A 148 9.09 -2.33 -10.89
CA GLU A 148 7.99 -2.53 -11.80
C GLU A 148 6.93 -3.44 -11.17
N CYS A 149 5.71 -2.92 -11.02
CA CYS A 149 4.58 -3.67 -10.49
C CYS A 149 3.53 -3.86 -11.57
N TYR A 150 2.90 -5.03 -11.59
CA TYR A 150 1.87 -5.40 -12.56
C TYR A 150 0.69 -6.08 -11.86
N VAL A 151 -0.52 -5.81 -12.32
CA VAL A 151 -1.75 -6.52 -11.92
C VAL A 151 -2.42 -7.01 -13.21
N ASN A 152 -2.59 -8.33 -13.39
CA ASN A 152 -3.08 -8.93 -14.63
C ASN A 152 -2.41 -8.34 -15.89
N ASP A 153 -1.08 -8.31 -15.89
CA ASP A 153 -0.24 -7.75 -16.96
C ASP A 153 -0.35 -6.22 -17.18
N GLU A 154 -1.24 -5.52 -16.48
CA GLU A 154 -1.28 -4.07 -16.48
C GLU A 154 -0.16 -3.51 -15.62
N ARG A 155 0.70 -2.67 -16.22
CA ARG A 155 1.74 -1.95 -15.46
C ARG A 155 1.11 -0.91 -14.54
N VAL A 156 1.39 -1.02 -13.26
CA VAL A 156 0.93 -0.10 -12.22
C VAL A 156 1.68 1.23 -12.30
N ARG A 157 0.95 2.33 -12.16
CA ARG A 157 1.53 3.65 -11.95
C ARG A 157 1.66 3.94 -10.45
N PRO A 158 2.72 4.66 -10.02
CA PRO A 158 2.86 5.05 -8.63
C PRO A 158 1.80 6.09 -8.22
N GLN A 159 1.40 6.07 -6.95
CA GLN A 159 0.62 7.14 -6.33
C GLN A 159 1.43 8.45 -6.40
N PRO A 160 0.79 9.58 -6.76
CA PRO A 160 1.46 10.87 -6.78
C PRO A 160 2.06 11.29 -5.43
N GLY A 161 3.11 12.14 -5.45
CA GLY A 161 3.73 12.70 -4.26
C GLY A 161 4.94 11.92 -3.71
N GLY A 162 5.21 10.69 -4.19
CA GLY A 162 6.43 9.94 -3.89
C GLY A 162 6.57 9.35 -2.48
N PHE A 163 5.72 9.73 -1.52
CA PHE A 163 5.76 9.24 -0.15
C PHE A 163 4.97 7.93 0.03
N TYR A 164 3.77 7.88 -0.53
CA TYR A 164 2.89 6.72 -0.41
C TYR A 164 3.15 5.69 -1.49
N GLY A 165 2.90 4.41 -1.18
CA GLY A 165 3.13 3.29 -2.08
C GLY A 165 1.84 2.74 -2.73
N GLY A 166 0.83 3.56 -2.93
CA GLY A 166 -0.42 3.13 -3.57
C GLY A 166 -0.24 2.78 -5.05
N TRP A 167 -1.02 1.84 -5.53
CA TRP A 167 -0.95 1.23 -6.86
C TRP A 167 -2.09 1.74 -7.73
N VAL A 168 -1.78 2.57 -8.72
CA VAL A 168 -2.77 3.15 -9.64
C VAL A 168 -2.85 2.31 -10.91
N THR A 169 -4.00 1.66 -11.11
CA THR A 169 -4.39 0.96 -12.34
C THR A 169 -5.50 1.73 -13.07
N ARG A 170 -5.89 1.29 -14.27
CA ARG A 170 -6.97 1.94 -15.06
C ARG A 170 -8.33 1.86 -14.36
N GLU A 171 -8.51 0.88 -13.49
CA GLU A 171 -9.75 0.70 -12.73
C GLU A 171 -9.91 1.67 -11.56
N ILE A 172 -8.83 2.40 -11.16
CA ILE A 172 -8.83 3.25 -9.96
C ILE A 172 -8.88 4.72 -10.37
N VAL A 173 -9.89 5.44 -9.89
CA VAL A 173 -10.03 6.89 -10.12
C VAL A 173 -9.92 7.69 -8.84
N GLY A 174 -9.41 8.93 -8.98
CA GLY A 174 -9.04 9.83 -7.91
C GLY A 174 -9.96 11.03 -7.69
N PRO A 175 -9.36 12.19 -7.43
CA PRO A 175 -7.93 12.44 -7.24
C PRO A 175 -7.35 11.73 -6.00
N PHE A 176 -6.03 11.50 -6.00
CA PHE A 176 -5.34 10.73 -4.99
C PHE A 176 -4.61 11.62 -3.98
N LYS A 177 -4.66 11.22 -2.70
CA LYS A 177 -3.80 11.77 -1.67
C LYS A 177 -2.33 11.59 -2.05
N GLY A 178 -1.48 12.57 -1.71
CA GLY A 178 -0.04 12.52 -1.96
C GLY A 178 0.57 13.86 -2.36
N PRO A 179 -0.02 14.62 -3.30
CA PRO A 179 0.44 15.96 -3.61
C PRO A 179 0.35 16.92 -2.43
N MET A 180 1.10 18.03 -2.51
CA MET A 180 1.05 19.10 -1.50
C MET A 180 -0.40 19.59 -1.31
N GLY A 181 -0.81 19.77 -0.04
CA GLY A 181 -2.16 20.21 0.33
C GLY A 181 -3.17 19.07 0.53
N THR A 182 -2.84 17.82 0.16
CA THR A 182 -3.76 16.67 0.30
C THR A 182 -3.55 15.88 1.61
N GLY A 183 -2.66 16.34 2.50
CA GLY A 183 -2.30 15.59 3.71
C GLY A 183 -3.45 15.34 4.68
N GLY A 184 -4.51 16.14 4.63
CA GLY A 184 -5.71 16.00 5.44
C GLY A 184 -6.84 15.15 4.82
N TRP A 185 -6.64 14.65 3.61
CA TRP A 185 -7.64 13.83 2.89
C TRP A 185 -7.83 12.46 3.50
#